data_3b036f29937c63c53ae9c031f08c6f96
#
_entry.id   3b036f29937c63c53ae9c031f08c6f96
#
_cell.length_a   1.000
_cell.length_b   1.000
_cell.length_c   1.000
_cell.angle_alpha   90.00
_cell.angle_beta   90.00
_cell.angle_gamma   90.00
#
_symmetry.space_group_name_H-M   'P 1'
#
loop_
_entity.id
_entity.type
_entity.pdbx_description
1 polymer ?
#
loop_
_entity_poly.entity_id
_entity_poly.type
_entity_poly.pdbx_seq_one_letter_code
_entity_poly.pdbx_strand_id
1 'polypeptide(L)'
;THCISSAASDVYKRQVEQTENIAAIIGNQTPILAFIVPFIIALIIDGKRGVRETAPAAFTIGLTFAVAKWWTSHYFAYQLTDVVACIVALGAAFLLLRFWQPKGLDEMRQRLELPAHTENAELPGHRVWMALMPYAVVVVIFGLANLGSTIPEWLNKFQISFPWPGLDGKLLDASGQAVNSDYNFAWINNPGTLLVISALIVSVAYMVFNENGRYSLTWGQVGKEFTDTVWKMRWSAVTIVLVLALAYVMNYSG
;
A
#
# COMPACT_ATOMS: atom_id res chain seq x y z
N THR A 1 37.63 14.64 7.53
CA THR A 1 36.20 14.82 7.14
C THR A 1 35.81 13.98 5.90
N HIS A 2 36.70 13.83 4.89
CA HIS A 2 36.42 12.99 3.71
C HIS A 2 36.29 11.49 4.00
N CYS A 3 37.03 10.94 4.94
CA CYS A 3 36.98 9.50 5.27
C CYS A 3 35.68 9.08 5.95
N ILE A 4 35.10 9.94 6.79
CA ILE A 4 33.82 9.69 7.47
C ILE A 4 32.66 9.76 6.48
N SER A 5 32.71 10.70 5.52
CA SER A 5 31.69 10.81 4.45
C SER A 5 31.70 9.59 3.52
N SER A 6 32.88 9.06 3.19
CA SER A 6 33.03 7.85 2.38
C SER A 6 32.48 6.62 3.10
N ALA A 7 32.83 6.43 4.38
CA ALA A 7 32.36 5.29 5.18
C ALA A 7 30.82 5.31 5.36
N ALA A 8 30.24 6.48 5.62
CA ALA A 8 28.79 6.64 5.73
C ALA A 8 28.07 6.35 4.39
N SER A 9 28.65 6.78 3.26
CA SER A 9 28.15 6.46 1.92
C SER A 9 28.22 4.96 1.62
N ASP A 10 29.28 4.28 2.03
CA ASP A 10 29.44 2.84 1.80
C ASP A 10 28.49 2.01 2.67
N VAL A 11 28.26 2.43 3.93
CA VAL A 11 27.26 1.79 4.80
C VAL A 11 25.85 1.97 4.22
N TYR A 12 25.51 3.17 3.75
CA TYR A 12 24.21 3.44 3.12
C TYR A 12 24.00 2.59 1.86
N LYS A 13 25.01 2.50 0.98
CA LYS A 13 24.95 1.66 -0.22
C LYS A 13 24.74 0.18 0.11
N ARG A 14 25.43 -0.35 1.12
CA ARG A 14 25.24 -1.74 1.57
C ARG A 14 23.85 -1.98 2.13
N GLN A 15 23.30 -1.02 2.88
CA GLN A 15 21.92 -1.13 3.39
C GLN A 15 20.90 -1.13 2.28
N VAL A 16 21.07 -0.29 1.26
CA VAL A 16 20.18 -0.26 0.08
C VAL A 16 20.28 -1.59 -0.69
N GLU A 17 21.47 -2.09 -0.96
CA GLU A 17 21.69 -3.36 -1.66
C GLU A 17 21.12 -4.55 -0.87
N GLN A 18 21.25 -4.57 0.45
CA GLN A 18 20.62 -5.58 1.31
C GLN A 18 19.09 -5.51 1.23
N THR A 19 18.53 -4.31 1.23
CA THR A 19 17.07 -4.12 1.13
C THR A 19 16.54 -4.59 -0.23
N GLU A 20 17.25 -4.30 -1.32
CA GLU A 20 16.89 -4.78 -2.66
C GLU A 20 16.95 -6.30 -2.76
N ASN A 21 17.98 -6.93 -2.20
CA ASN A 21 18.11 -8.39 -2.16
C ASN A 21 16.97 -9.05 -1.35
N ILE A 22 16.61 -8.48 -0.19
CA ILE A 22 15.48 -8.95 0.61
C ILE A 22 14.17 -8.76 -0.16
N ALA A 23 13.96 -7.62 -0.81
CA ALA A 23 12.79 -7.36 -1.63
C ALA A 23 12.66 -8.35 -2.79
N ALA A 24 13.76 -8.73 -3.44
CA ALA A 24 13.78 -9.75 -4.48
C ALA A 24 13.42 -11.14 -3.95
N ILE A 25 13.90 -11.52 -2.75
CA ILE A 25 13.55 -12.79 -2.10
C ILE A 25 12.05 -12.84 -1.78
N ILE A 26 11.51 -11.76 -1.20
CA ILE A 26 10.08 -11.62 -0.92
C ILE A 26 9.28 -11.64 -2.23
N GLY A 27 9.82 -10.98 -3.27
CA GLY A 27 9.27 -10.96 -4.62
C GLY A 27 9.18 -12.32 -5.30
N ASN A 28 9.92 -13.32 -4.84
CA ASN A 28 9.78 -14.71 -5.32
C ASN A 28 8.65 -15.48 -4.62
N GLN A 29 8.36 -15.16 -3.37
CA GLN A 29 7.37 -15.89 -2.55
C GLN A 29 5.95 -15.32 -2.66
N THR A 30 5.83 -13.99 -2.60
CA THR A 30 4.54 -13.29 -2.57
C THR A 30 3.69 -13.45 -3.85
N PRO A 31 4.23 -13.55 -5.08
CA PRO A 31 3.43 -13.77 -6.28
C PRO A 31 2.59 -15.05 -6.25
N ILE A 32 3.11 -16.12 -5.65
CA ILE A 32 2.40 -17.40 -5.53
C ILE A 32 1.13 -17.23 -4.68
N LEU A 33 1.25 -16.55 -3.54
CA LEU A 33 0.10 -16.25 -2.68
C LEU A 33 -0.87 -15.30 -3.39
N ALA A 34 -0.37 -14.27 -4.03
CA ALA A 34 -1.17 -13.29 -4.76
C ALA A 34 -1.98 -13.93 -5.90
N PHE A 35 -1.42 -14.93 -6.59
CA PHE A 35 -2.13 -15.70 -7.62
C PHE A 35 -3.33 -16.48 -7.05
N ILE A 36 -3.22 -17.00 -5.84
CA ILE A 36 -4.27 -17.82 -5.21
C ILE A 36 -5.41 -16.97 -4.65
N VAL A 37 -5.14 -15.73 -4.22
CA VAL A 37 -6.12 -14.85 -3.55
C VAL A 37 -7.42 -14.65 -4.34
N PRO A 38 -7.45 -14.37 -5.65
CA PRO A 38 -8.70 -14.22 -6.41
C PRO A 38 -9.59 -15.47 -6.36
N PHE A 39 -9.00 -16.66 -6.35
CA PHE A 39 -9.74 -17.92 -6.25
C PHE A 39 -10.34 -18.12 -4.85
N ILE A 40 -9.59 -17.77 -3.80
CA ILE A 40 -10.09 -17.81 -2.41
C ILE A 40 -11.26 -16.84 -2.25
N ILE A 41 -11.17 -15.63 -2.78
CA ILE A 41 -12.26 -14.64 -2.74
C ILE A 41 -13.50 -15.18 -3.45
N ALA A 42 -13.34 -15.72 -4.66
CA ALA A 42 -14.45 -16.33 -5.40
C ALA A 42 -15.09 -17.51 -4.64
N LEU A 43 -14.26 -18.31 -3.96
CA LEU A 43 -14.72 -19.44 -3.14
C LEU A 43 -15.52 -18.97 -1.91
N ILE A 44 -15.11 -17.88 -1.27
CA ILE A 44 -15.80 -17.33 -0.10
C ILE A 44 -17.15 -16.71 -0.49
N ILE A 45 -17.24 -16.04 -1.64
CA ILE A 45 -18.44 -15.32 -2.07
C ILE A 45 -19.54 -16.29 -2.54
N ASP A 46 -19.23 -17.22 -3.44
CA ASP A 46 -20.24 -18.11 -4.07
C ASP A 46 -19.80 -19.59 -4.11
N GLY A 47 -18.86 -19.98 -3.26
CA GLY A 47 -18.40 -21.36 -3.14
C GLY A 47 -17.72 -21.89 -4.42
N LYS A 48 -17.78 -23.20 -4.61
CA LYS A 48 -17.16 -23.89 -5.77
C LYS A 48 -17.72 -23.44 -7.12
N ARG A 49 -18.97 -22.97 -7.16
CA ARG A 49 -19.59 -22.48 -8.38
C ARG A 49 -18.99 -21.13 -8.78
N GLY A 50 -18.84 -20.21 -7.83
CA GLY A 50 -18.19 -18.93 -8.07
C GLY A 50 -16.80 -19.09 -8.67
N VAL A 51 -15.99 -19.99 -8.10
CA VAL A 51 -14.66 -20.30 -8.64
C VAL A 51 -14.74 -20.78 -10.08
N ARG A 52 -15.67 -21.70 -10.40
CA ARG A 52 -15.80 -22.28 -11.75
C ARG A 52 -16.26 -21.22 -12.78
N GLU A 53 -17.21 -20.37 -12.43
CA GLU A 53 -17.78 -19.37 -13.31
C GLU A 53 -16.83 -18.19 -13.53
N THR A 54 -16.05 -17.81 -12.52
CA THR A 54 -15.07 -16.70 -12.59
C THR A 54 -13.63 -17.14 -12.83
N ALA A 55 -13.38 -18.46 -13.00
CA ALA A 55 -12.04 -19.00 -13.16
C ALA A 55 -11.17 -18.27 -14.22
N PRO A 56 -11.66 -17.95 -15.44
CA PRO A 56 -10.85 -17.25 -16.42
C PRO A 56 -10.44 -15.85 -15.95
N ALA A 57 -11.35 -15.13 -15.27
CA ALA A 57 -11.06 -13.80 -14.72
C ALA A 57 -10.08 -13.90 -13.55
N ALA A 58 -10.32 -14.80 -12.60
CA ALA A 58 -9.45 -15.01 -11.46
C ALA A 58 -8.04 -15.44 -11.88
N PHE A 59 -7.95 -16.32 -12.89
CA PHE A 59 -6.66 -16.75 -13.46
C PHE A 59 -5.91 -15.60 -14.12
N THR A 60 -6.58 -14.83 -14.99
CA THR A 60 -5.96 -13.71 -15.70
C THR A 60 -5.48 -12.63 -14.73
N ILE A 61 -6.34 -12.22 -13.79
CA ILE A 61 -5.99 -11.20 -12.78
C ILE A 61 -4.87 -11.71 -11.88
N GLY A 62 -4.99 -12.92 -11.36
CA GLY A 62 -3.98 -13.51 -10.48
C GLY A 62 -2.63 -13.68 -11.17
N LEU A 63 -2.63 -14.19 -12.40
CA LEU A 63 -1.39 -14.40 -13.17
C LEU A 63 -0.72 -13.08 -13.53
N THR A 64 -1.47 -12.13 -14.08
CA THR A 64 -0.90 -10.83 -14.48
C THR A 64 -0.39 -10.04 -13.28
N PHE A 65 -1.10 -10.07 -12.17
CA PHE A 65 -0.66 -9.47 -10.92
C PHE A 65 0.63 -10.13 -10.41
N ALA A 66 0.67 -11.47 -10.37
CA ALA A 66 1.83 -12.22 -9.89
C ALA A 66 3.08 -11.95 -10.74
N VAL A 67 2.93 -11.99 -12.08
CA VAL A 67 4.04 -11.72 -13.02
C VAL A 67 4.51 -10.27 -12.90
N ALA A 68 3.60 -9.31 -12.87
CA ALA A 68 3.95 -7.90 -12.73
C ALA A 68 4.64 -7.62 -11.39
N LYS A 69 4.16 -8.22 -10.31
CA LYS A 69 4.76 -8.11 -8.98
C LYS A 69 6.17 -8.68 -8.95
N TRP A 70 6.36 -9.88 -9.49
CA TRP A 70 7.67 -10.50 -9.60
C TRP A 70 8.65 -9.65 -10.42
N TRP A 71 8.21 -9.20 -11.59
CA TRP A 71 9.04 -8.38 -12.47
C TRP A 71 9.44 -7.05 -11.83
N THR A 72 8.48 -6.35 -11.21
CA THR A 72 8.71 -5.03 -10.59
C THR A 72 9.64 -5.13 -9.38
N SER A 73 9.52 -6.19 -8.58
CA SER A 73 10.37 -6.38 -7.40
C SER A 73 11.84 -6.66 -7.74
N HIS A 74 12.13 -7.16 -8.95
CA HIS A 74 13.48 -7.49 -9.37
C HIS A 74 14.15 -6.41 -10.23
N TYR A 75 13.36 -5.71 -11.05
CA TYR A 75 13.91 -4.84 -12.10
C TYR A 75 13.49 -3.39 -12.00
N PHE A 76 12.58 -3.07 -11.09
CA PHE A 76 12.06 -1.72 -10.92
C PHE A 76 12.11 -1.28 -9.45
N ALA A 77 11.39 -0.23 -9.09
CA ALA A 77 11.32 0.27 -7.71
C ALA A 77 10.48 -0.67 -6.85
N TYR A 78 11.10 -1.38 -5.91
CA TYR A 78 10.41 -2.32 -4.99
C TYR A 78 9.29 -1.63 -4.17
N GLN A 79 9.41 -0.32 -3.91
CA GLN A 79 8.40 0.48 -3.21
C GLN A 79 7.08 0.61 -3.99
N LEU A 80 7.12 0.52 -5.32
CA LEU A 80 5.97 0.67 -6.20
C LEU A 80 5.47 -0.66 -6.78
N THR A 81 6.01 -1.78 -6.32
CA THR A 81 5.71 -3.12 -6.84
C THR A 81 4.22 -3.42 -6.86
N ASP A 82 3.52 -3.16 -5.76
CA ASP A 82 2.08 -3.44 -5.65
C ASP A 82 1.24 -2.49 -6.52
N VAL A 83 1.64 -1.23 -6.64
CA VAL A 83 0.95 -0.25 -7.48
C VAL A 83 1.02 -0.64 -8.96
N VAL A 84 2.21 -0.97 -9.44
CA VAL A 84 2.42 -1.42 -10.83
C VAL A 84 1.67 -2.72 -11.09
N ALA A 85 1.73 -3.69 -10.16
CA ALA A 85 1.03 -4.95 -10.28
C ALA A 85 -0.50 -4.75 -10.34
N CYS A 86 -1.06 -3.84 -9.53
CA CYS A 86 -2.48 -3.49 -9.57
C CYS A 86 -2.88 -2.88 -10.91
N ILE A 87 -2.11 -1.94 -11.44
CA ILE A 87 -2.41 -1.27 -12.73
C ILE A 87 -2.39 -2.29 -13.87
N VAL A 88 -1.38 -3.15 -13.92
CA VAL A 88 -1.25 -4.20 -14.93
C VAL A 88 -2.41 -5.19 -14.84
N ALA A 89 -2.75 -5.65 -13.63
CA ALA A 89 -3.85 -6.59 -13.41
C ALA A 89 -5.21 -5.96 -13.77
N LEU A 90 -5.42 -4.68 -13.44
CA LEU A 90 -6.63 -3.94 -13.80
C LEU A 90 -6.76 -3.79 -15.32
N GLY A 91 -5.66 -3.45 -16.01
CA GLY A 91 -5.63 -3.40 -17.47
C GLY A 91 -5.94 -4.74 -18.12
N ALA A 92 -5.36 -5.83 -17.60
CA ALA A 92 -5.64 -7.18 -18.07
C ALA A 92 -7.09 -7.60 -17.81
N ALA A 93 -7.64 -7.26 -16.64
CA ALA A 93 -9.06 -7.49 -16.33
C ALA A 93 -9.98 -6.74 -17.29
N PHE A 94 -9.69 -5.46 -17.55
CA PHE A 94 -10.46 -4.66 -18.51
C PHE A 94 -10.43 -5.25 -19.91
N LEU A 95 -9.25 -5.65 -20.40
CA LEU A 95 -9.10 -6.30 -21.69
C LEU A 95 -9.85 -7.63 -21.76
N LEU A 96 -9.74 -8.45 -20.73
CA LEU A 96 -10.45 -9.73 -20.66
C LEU A 96 -11.96 -9.51 -20.73
N LEU A 97 -12.51 -8.62 -19.87
CA LEU A 97 -13.95 -8.39 -19.78
C LEU A 97 -14.54 -7.73 -21.03
N ARG A 98 -13.71 -7.14 -21.89
CA ARG A 98 -14.14 -6.64 -23.20
C ARG A 98 -14.50 -7.79 -24.17
N PHE A 99 -13.83 -8.93 -24.04
CA PHE A 99 -13.99 -10.08 -24.93
C PHE A 99 -14.73 -11.24 -24.29
N TRP A 100 -14.75 -11.31 -22.96
CA TRP A 100 -15.32 -12.41 -22.21
C TRP A 100 -16.21 -11.90 -21.08
N GLN A 101 -17.42 -12.46 -20.98
CA GLN A 101 -18.32 -12.19 -19.87
C GLN A 101 -18.62 -13.49 -19.10
N PRO A 102 -18.64 -13.46 -17.76
CA PRO A 102 -18.95 -14.65 -16.96
C PRO A 102 -20.40 -15.10 -17.23
N LYS A 103 -20.57 -16.38 -17.43
CA LYS A 103 -21.89 -17.00 -17.57
C LYS A 103 -22.54 -17.09 -16.18
N GLY A 104 -23.84 -16.78 -16.07
CA GLY A 104 -24.56 -16.88 -14.79
C GLY A 104 -24.56 -15.60 -13.95
N LEU A 105 -24.18 -14.45 -14.53
CA LEU A 105 -24.16 -13.16 -13.84
C LEU A 105 -25.52 -12.79 -13.23
N ASP A 106 -26.60 -13.02 -13.95
CA ASP A 106 -27.97 -12.68 -13.53
C ASP A 106 -28.44 -13.59 -12.38
N GLU A 107 -28.14 -14.88 -12.45
CA GLU A 107 -28.46 -15.84 -11.37
C GLU A 107 -27.66 -15.53 -10.09
N MET A 108 -26.39 -15.12 -10.24
CA MET A 108 -25.55 -14.72 -9.12
C MET A 108 -26.08 -13.45 -8.46
N ARG A 109 -26.51 -12.46 -9.27
CA ARG A 109 -27.12 -11.22 -8.78
C ARG A 109 -28.40 -11.47 -8.00
N GLN A 110 -29.27 -12.33 -8.51
CA GLN A 110 -30.51 -12.70 -7.83
C GLN A 110 -30.22 -13.37 -6.47
N ARG A 111 -29.23 -14.24 -6.39
CA ARG A 111 -28.84 -14.91 -5.14
C ARG A 111 -28.20 -13.97 -4.10
N LEU A 112 -27.45 -12.98 -4.57
CA LEU A 112 -26.80 -11.99 -3.72
C LEU A 112 -27.72 -10.78 -3.42
N GLU A 113 -28.99 -10.85 -3.82
CA GLU A 113 -29.98 -9.77 -3.68
C GLU A 113 -29.48 -8.41 -4.22
N LEU A 114 -28.62 -8.45 -5.25
CA LEU A 114 -28.10 -7.26 -5.88
C LEU A 114 -29.14 -6.66 -6.84
N PRO A 115 -29.22 -5.30 -6.96
CA PRO A 115 -30.15 -4.67 -7.86
C PRO A 115 -29.95 -5.12 -9.30
N ALA A 116 -31.04 -5.25 -10.04
CA ALA A 116 -31.03 -5.62 -11.46
C ALA A 116 -30.10 -4.70 -12.25
N HIS A 117 -29.38 -5.28 -13.22
CA HIS A 117 -28.52 -4.49 -14.09
C HIS A 117 -29.39 -3.57 -14.95
N THR A 118 -29.38 -2.29 -14.67
CA THR A 118 -29.91 -1.28 -15.58
C THR A 118 -28.91 -1.17 -16.73
N GLU A 119 -29.23 -1.80 -17.84
CA GLU A 119 -28.40 -1.94 -19.05
C GLU A 119 -27.92 -0.60 -19.66
N ASN A 120 -28.39 0.55 -19.17
CA ASN A 120 -28.15 1.85 -19.78
C ASN A 120 -27.81 2.97 -18.80
N ALA A 121 -27.25 2.68 -17.63
CA ALA A 121 -26.64 3.74 -16.86
C ALA A 121 -25.26 4.05 -17.47
N GLU A 122 -25.24 4.78 -18.58
CA GLU A 122 -24.02 5.42 -19.06
C GLU A 122 -23.49 6.29 -17.91
N LEU A 123 -22.49 5.78 -17.20
CA LEU A 123 -21.81 6.57 -16.20
C LEU A 123 -21.04 7.68 -16.94
N PRO A 124 -21.38 8.95 -16.77
CA PRO A 124 -20.64 10.02 -17.40
C PRO A 124 -19.17 9.92 -17.00
N GLY A 125 -18.27 10.05 -17.95
CA GLY A 125 -16.81 9.87 -17.74
C GLY A 125 -16.27 10.68 -16.56
N HIS A 126 -16.86 11.84 -16.28
CA HIS A 126 -16.55 12.65 -15.11
C HIS A 126 -16.78 11.90 -13.78
N ARG A 127 -17.84 11.10 -13.65
CA ARG A 127 -18.10 10.31 -12.43
C ARG A 127 -17.10 9.18 -12.24
N VAL A 128 -16.73 8.53 -13.33
CA VAL A 128 -15.69 7.50 -13.30
C VAL A 128 -14.36 8.13 -12.87
N TRP A 129 -14.02 9.29 -13.42
CA TRP A 129 -12.81 10.02 -13.03
C TRP A 129 -12.83 10.44 -11.56
N MET A 130 -13.93 10.97 -11.05
CA MET A 130 -14.07 11.33 -9.63
C MET A 130 -13.95 10.12 -8.70
N ALA A 131 -14.47 8.95 -9.10
CA ALA A 131 -14.31 7.73 -8.33
C ALA A 131 -12.88 7.19 -8.31
N LEU A 132 -12.12 7.40 -9.39
CA LEU A 132 -10.72 6.95 -9.51
C LEU A 132 -9.72 7.97 -8.93
N MET A 133 -10.13 9.23 -8.77
CA MET A 133 -9.26 10.32 -8.32
C MET A 133 -8.53 10.03 -6.99
N PRO A 134 -9.17 9.46 -5.94
CA PRO A 134 -8.47 9.13 -4.69
C PRO A 134 -7.28 8.20 -4.91
N TYR A 135 -7.45 7.18 -5.75
CA TYR A 135 -6.39 6.23 -6.09
C TYR A 135 -5.27 6.90 -6.88
N ALA A 136 -5.63 7.73 -7.86
CA ALA A 136 -4.65 8.49 -8.64
C ALA A 136 -3.82 9.42 -7.75
N VAL A 137 -4.44 10.13 -6.80
CA VAL A 137 -3.75 11.01 -5.85
C VAL A 137 -2.76 10.21 -4.99
N VAL A 138 -3.17 9.07 -4.44
CA VAL A 138 -2.28 8.20 -3.66
C VAL A 138 -1.10 7.75 -4.52
N VAL A 139 -1.35 7.24 -5.73
CA VAL A 139 -0.28 6.77 -6.65
C VAL A 139 0.71 7.90 -6.96
N VAL A 140 0.22 9.09 -7.26
CA VAL A 140 1.08 10.25 -7.56
C VAL A 140 1.92 10.66 -6.35
N ILE A 141 1.32 10.77 -5.16
CA ILE A 141 2.04 11.18 -3.94
C ILE A 141 3.09 10.15 -3.56
N PHE A 142 2.76 8.86 -3.58
CA PHE A 142 3.72 7.80 -3.28
C PHE A 142 4.79 7.69 -4.37
N GLY A 143 4.41 7.87 -5.63
CA GLY A 143 5.36 7.93 -6.74
C GLY A 143 6.37 9.06 -6.56
N LEU A 144 5.91 10.28 -6.30
CA LEU A 144 6.78 11.43 -6.06
C LEU A 144 7.67 11.26 -4.82
N ALA A 145 7.12 10.67 -3.74
CA ALA A 145 7.86 10.46 -2.49
C ALA A 145 8.94 9.37 -2.58
N ASN A 146 8.81 8.40 -3.51
CA ASN A 146 9.71 7.24 -3.58
C ASN A 146 10.45 7.09 -4.91
N LEU A 147 10.06 7.82 -5.96
CA LEU A 147 10.69 7.74 -7.27
C LEU A 147 11.82 8.78 -7.42
N GLY A 148 12.96 8.35 -7.88
CA GLY A 148 14.13 9.21 -8.04
C GLY A 148 14.91 9.44 -6.74
N SER A 149 15.92 10.31 -6.79
CA SER A 149 16.79 10.63 -5.65
C SER A 149 16.46 11.97 -5.00
N THR A 150 16.07 12.96 -5.78
CA THR A 150 15.97 14.36 -5.34
C THR A 150 14.85 14.60 -4.32
N ILE A 151 13.65 14.05 -4.55
CA ILE A 151 12.50 14.26 -3.66
C ILE A 151 12.65 13.45 -2.37
N PRO A 152 13.00 12.15 -2.41
CA PRO A 152 13.29 11.38 -1.20
C PRO A 152 14.41 11.99 -0.35
N GLU A 153 15.51 12.45 -0.96
CA GLU A 153 16.59 13.13 -0.24
C GLU A 153 16.13 14.44 0.43
N TRP A 154 15.28 15.20 -0.25
CA TRP A 154 14.71 16.43 0.33
C TRP A 154 13.76 16.11 1.50
N LEU A 155 12.91 15.09 1.37
CA LEU A 155 12.01 14.64 2.44
C LEU A 155 12.77 14.09 3.64
N ASN A 156 13.89 13.40 3.40
CA ASN A 156 14.75 12.85 4.45
C ASN A 156 15.48 13.94 5.27
N LYS A 157 15.64 15.16 4.75
CA LYS A 157 16.19 16.28 5.53
C LYS A 157 15.30 16.68 6.72
N PHE A 158 14.02 16.33 6.69
CA PHE A 158 13.07 16.59 7.78
C PHE A 158 13.00 15.46 8.81
N GLN A 159 13.88 14.47 8.73
CA GLN A 159 13.99 13.44 9.76
C GLN A 159 14.55 14.06 11.05
N ILE A 160 13.94 13.69 12.16
CA ILE A 160 14.38 14.08 13.49
C ILE A 160 15.03 12.85 14.13
N SER A 161 16.35 12.91 14.35
CA SER A 161 17.09 11.87 15.07
C SER A 161 17.25 12.30 16.51
N PHE A 162 16.85 11.45 17.44
CA PHE A 162 17.06 11.67 18.86
C PHE A 162 17.43 10.36 19.57
N PRO A 163 18.30 10.40 20.57
CA PRO A 163 18.61 9.24 21.38
C PRO A 163 17.37 8.85 22.19
N TRP A 164 17.08 7.54 22.26
CA TRP A 164 15.90 7.07 23.00
C TRP A 164 16.04 7.39 24.49
N PRO A 165 15.08 8.08 25.11
CA PRO A 165 15.17 8.51 26.49
C PRO A 165 15.39 7.32 27.43
N GLY A 166 16.47 7.36 28.22
CA GLY A 166 16.82 6.35 29.23
C GLY A 166 17.60 5.13 28.73
N LEU A 167 17.81 5.00 27.41
CA LEU A 167 18.58 3.89 26.82
C LEU A 167 19.97 4.32 26.29
N ASP A 168 20.20 5.62 26.18
CA ASP A 168 21.46 6.16 25.69
C ASP A 168 22.66 5.68 26.50
N GLY A 169 23.63 5.00 25.84
CA GLY A 169 24.81 4.42 26.43
C GLY A 169 24.60 3.22 27.39
N LYS A 170 23.36 2.74 27.57
CA LYS A 170 23.05 1.60 28.45
C LYS A 170 22.80 0.30 27.69
N LEU A 171 22.55 0.37 26.40
CA LEU A 171 22.45 -0.80 25.55
C LEU A 171 23.86 -1.26 25.15
N LEU A 172 24.21 -2.46 25.57
CA LEU A 172 25.46 -3.11 25.21
C LEU A 172 25.16 -4.27 24.27
N ASP A 173 25.98 -4.45 23.24
CA ASP A 173 25.92 -5.63 22.40
C ASP A 173 26.56 -6.85 23.09
N ALA A 174 26.51 -8.02 22.43
CA ALA A 174 27.12 -9.24 22.96
C ALA A 174 28.65 -9.12 23.16
N SER A 175 29.31 -8.10 22.58
CA SER A 175 30.73 -7.79 22.75
C SER A 175 31.00 -6.77 23.86
N GLY A 176 29.97 -6.27 24.54
CA GLY A 176 30.05 -5.26 25.59
C GLY A 176 30.26 -3.83 25.09
N GLN A 177 30.07 -3.58 23.79
CA GLN A 177 30.15 -2.23 23.23
C GLN A 177 28.78 -1.55 23.28
N ALA A 178 28.74 -0.23 23.52
CA ALA A 178 27.52 0.54 23.53
C ALA A 178 26.89 0.57 22.12
N VAL A 179 25.65 0.10 22.00
CA VAL A 179 24.87 0.16 20.79
C VAL A 179 24.25 1.54 20.67
N ASN A 180 24.30 2.12 19.48
CA ASN A 180 23.64 3.38 19.19
C ASN A 180 22.11 3.22 19.33
N SER A 181 21.51 3.98 20.24
CA SER A 181 20.08 3.98 20.53
C SER A 181 19.31 5.12 19.83
N ASP A 182 19.91 5.73 18.79
CA ASP A 182 19.27 6.81 18.05
C ASP A 182 18.06 6.30 17.28
N TYR A 183 16.92 6.93 17.54
CA TYR A 183 15.70 6.72 16.79
C TYR A 183 15.53 7.79 15.72
N ASN A 184 15.42 7.38 14.47
CA ASN A 184 15.18 8.25 13.33
C ASN A 184 13.68 8.37 13.06
N PHE A 185 13.09 9.48 13.48
CA PHE A 185 11.68 9.75 13.27
C PHE A 185 11.45 10.46 11.92
N ALA A 186 11.17 9.68 10.89
CA ALA A 186 10.85 10.16 9.54
C ALA A 186 9.35 10.51 9.45
N TRP A 187 8.96 11.65 10.00
CA TRP A 187 7.53 12.00 10.12
C TRP A 187 6.88 12.42 8.80
N ILE A 188 7.60 12.97 7.82
CA ILE A 188 7.06 13.34 6.50
C ILE A 188 7.13 12.17 5.53
N ASN A 189 8.25 11.45 5.49
CA ASN A 189 8.47 10.34 4.53
C ASN A 189 7.87 9.01 5.02
N ASN A 190 7.06 9.04 6.06
CA ASN A 190 6.36 7.85 6.54
C ASN A 190 5.13 7.57 5.66
N PRO A 191 4.90 6.32 5.22
CA PRO A 191 3.72 5.95 4.43
C PRO A 191 2.39 6.38 5.05
N GLY A 192 2.27 6.34 6.38
CA GLY A 192 1.08 6.81 7.08
C GLY A 192 0.82 8.32 6.88
N THR A 193 1.85 9.13 6.97
CA THR A 193 1.75 10.58 6.74
C THR A 193 1.38 10.89 5.29
N LEU A 194 1.99 10.19 4.33
CA LEU A 194 1.66 10.33 2.91
C LEU A 194 0.19 9.98 2.62
N LEU A 195 -0.36 8.94 3.28
CA LEU A 195 -1.79 8.60 3.18
C LEU A 195 -2.68 9.69 3.78
N VAL A 196 -2.32 10.26 4.92
CA VAL A 196 -3.09 11.36 5.53
C VAL A 196 -3.09 12.59 4.63
N ILE A 197 -1.94 12.96 4.06
CA ILE A 197 -1.82 14.05 3.09
C ILE A 197 -2.69 13.77 1.85
N SER A 198 -2.64 12.54 1.32
CA SER A 198 -3.47 12.13 0.19
C SER A 198 -4.96 12.25 0.51
N ALA A 199 -5.38 11.80 1.69
CA ALA A 199 -6.77 11.90 2.13
C ALA A 199 -7.24 13.36 2.28
N LEU A 200 -6.39 14.25 2.78
CA LEU A 200 -6.68 15.69 2.87
C LEU A 200 -6.85 16.32 1.49
N ILE A 201 -5.94 16.02 0.55
CA ILE A 201 -6.03 16.53 -0.83
C ILE A 201 -7.32 16.04 -1.51
N VAL A 202 -7.66 14.76 -1.37
CA VAL A 202 -8.91 14.18 -1.90
C VAL A 202 -10.12 14.84 -1.26
N SER A 203 -10.10 15.08 0.06
CA SER A 203 -11.18 15.75 0.77
C SER A 203 -11.42 17.16 0.23
N VAL A 204 -10.33 17.93 0.02
CA VAL A 204 -10.41 19.26 -0.58
C VAL A 204 -10.95 19.20 -2.00
N ALA A 205 -10.47 18.24 -2.80
CA ALA A 205 -10.95 18.08 -4.18
C ALA A 205 -12.46 17.78 -4.22
N TYR A 206 -12.98 16.90 -3.35
CA TYR A 206 -14.42 16.64 -3.25
C TYR A 206 -15.23 17.84 -2.75
N MET A 207 -14.67 18.68 -1.88
CA MET A 207 -15.31 19.92 -1.46
C MET A 207 -15.41 20.94 -2.59
N VAL A 208 -14.36 21.04 -3.42
CA VAL A 208 -14.30 22.00 -4.54
C VAL A 208 -15.16 21.54 -5.72
N PHE A 209 -15.10 20.24 -6.06
CA PHE A 209 -15.83 19.64 -7.18
C PHE A 209 -17.18 19.06 -6.73
N ASN A 210 -17.91 19.82 -5.90
CA ASN A 210 -19.21 19.41 -5.38
C ASN A 210 -20.29 19.51 -6.46
N GLU A 211 -20.55 18.41 -7.17
CA GLU A 211 -21.57 18.33 -8.23
C GLU A 211 -22.99 18.46 -7.64
N ASN A 212 -23.48 19.70 -7.51
CA ASN A 212 -24.83 20.02 -6.99
C ASN A 212 -25.16 19.37 -5.62
N GLY A 213 -24.20 19.35 -4.71
CA GLY A 213 -24.37 18.77 -3.36
C GLY A 213 -24.23 17.25 -3.28
N ARG A 214 -23.87 16.58 -4.37
CA ARG A 214 -23.71 15.12 -4.38
C ARG A 214 -22.47 14.65 -3.61
N TYR A 215 -21.41 15.43 -3.62
CA TYR A 215 -20.16 15.19 -2.90
C TYR A 215 -20.02 16.16 -1.72
N SER A 216 -21.13 16.42 -1.01
CA SER A 216 -21.15 17.38 0.11
C SER A 216 -20.29 16.87 1.27
N LEU A 217 -18.98 17.12 1.19
CA LEU A 217 -18.04 16.82 2.27
C LEU A 217 -17.76 18.13 3.04
N THR A 218 -17.87 18.07 4.37
CA THR A 218 -17.55 19.18 5.25
C THR A 218 -16.34 18.85 6.13
N TRP A 219 -15.56 19.85 6.53
CA TRP A 219 -14.43 19.66 7.44
C TRP A 219 -14.81 18.97 8.75
N GLY A 220 -16.03 19.22 9.25
CA GLY A 220 -16.54 18.54 10.44
C GLY A 220 -16.72 17.03 10.23
N GLN A 221 -17.17 16.61 9.04
CA GLN A 221 -17.28 15.19 8.68
C GLN A 221 -15.91 14.54 8.53
N VAL A 222 -14.96 15.23 7.87
CA VAL A 222 -13.58 14.72 7.74
C VAL A 222 -12.93 14.52 9.11
N GLY A 223 -13.06 15.50 10.02
CA GLY A 223 -12.53 15.39 11.37
C GLY A 223 -13.21 14.28 12.18
N LYS A 224 -14.52 14.11 12.04
CA LYS A 224 -15.27 13.04 12.69
C LYS A 224 -14.84 11.67 12.18
N GLU A 225 -14.77 11.47 10.87
CA GLU A 225 -14.30 10.20 10.28
C GLU A 225 -12.86 9.85 10.69
N PHE A 226 -11.99 10.86 10.78
CA PHE A 226 -10.64 10.65 11.26
C PHE A 226 -10.61 10.17 12.71
N THR A 227 -11.34 10.85 13.60
CA THR A 227 -11.41 10.45 15.02
C THR A 227 -12.08 9.10 15.21
N ASP A 228 -13.16 8.82 14.48
CA ASP A 228 -13.86 7.54 14.52
C ASP A 228 -12.96 6.40 14.03
N THR A 229 -12.15 6.65 12.98
CA THR A 229 -11.18 5.68 12.47
C THR A 229 -10.09 5.38 13.49
N VAL A 230 -9.48 6.41 14.10
CA VAL A 230 -8.47 6.24 15.16
C VAL A 230 -9.05 5.43 16.32
N TRP A 231 -10.28 5.73 16.73
CA TRP A 231 -10.94 5.03 17.83
C TRP A 231 -11.24 3.56 17.49
N LYS A 232 -11.72 3.27 16.29
CA LYS A 232 -11.97 1.90 15.80
C LYS A 232 -10.68 1.08 15.71
N MET A 233 -9.59 1.70 15.29
CA MET A 233 -8.29 1.02 15.08
C MET A 233 -7.43 0.93 16.34
N ARG A 234 -7.83 1.52 17.47
CA ARG A 234 -6.99 1.60 18.68
C ARG A 234 -6.42 0.25 19.15
N TRP A 235 -7.24 -0.79 19.16
CA TRP A 235 -6.80 -2.12 19.60
C TRP A 235 -5.84 -2.77 18.61
N SER A 236 -6.06 -2.58 17.31
CA SER A 236 -5.11 -3.03 16.28
C SER A 236 -3.78 -2.30 16.40
N ALA A 237 -3.80 -0.99 16.66
CA ALA A 237 -2.59 -0.20 16.89
C ALA A 237 -1.82 -0.70 18.12
N VAL A 238 -2.50 -0.95 19.25
CA VAL A 238 -1.89 -1.52 20.46
C VAL A 238 -1.24 -2.88 20.15
N THR A 239 -1.93 -3.75 19.43
CA THR A 239 -1.38 -5.06 19.06
C THR A 239 -0.11 -4.92 18.22
N ILE A 240 -0.12 -4.03 17.22
CA ILE A 240 1.06 -3.77 16.37
C ILE A 240 2.24 -3.25 17.20
N VAL A 241 1.99 -2.28 18.09
CA VAL A 241 3.02 -1.72 18.98
C VAL A 241 3.63 -2.81 19.87
N LEU A 242 2.81 -3.68 20.46
CA LEU A 242 3.31 -4.77 21.32
C LEU A 242 4.11 -5.81 20.53
N VAL A 243 3.67 -6.18 19.32
CA VAL A 243 4.41 -7.10 18.45
C VAL A 243 5.75 -6.51 18.01
N LEU A 244 5.77 -5.23 17.63
CA LEU A 244 7.01 -4.54 17.28
C LEU A 244 7.95 -4.42 18.49
N ALA A 245 7.43 -4.08 19.67
CA ALA A 245 8.22 -4.03 20.90
C ALA A 245 8.86 -5.39 21.21
N LEU A 246 8.08 -6.48 21.08
CA LEU A 246 8.61 -7.84 21.24
C LEU A 246 9.71 -8.15 20.22
N ALA A 247 9.49 -7.81 18.95
CA ALA A 247 10.48 -8.03 17.89
C ALA A 247 11.80 -7.27 18.17
N TYR A 248 11.70 -6.02 18.62
CA TYR A 248 12.88 -5.25 19.02
C TYR A 248 13.62 -5.87 20.21
N VAL A 249 12.90 -6.29 21.25
CA VAL A 249 13.51 -6.98 22.40
C VAL A 249 14.23 -8.25 21.95
N MET A 250 13.62 -9.06 21.09
CA MET A 250 14.23 -10.28 20.56
C MET A 250 15.49 -9.99 19.74
N ASN A 251 15.49 -8.94 18.91
CA ASN A 251 16.62 -8.58 18.08
C ASN A 251 17.83 -8.07 18.91
N TYR A 252 17.58 -7.41 20.04
CA TYR A 252 18.63 -6.86 20.88
C TYR A 252 19.04 -7.77 22.06
N SER A 253 18.31 -8.84 22.30
CA SER A 253 18.66 -9.81 23.36
C SER A 253 19.60 -10.93 22.90
N GLY A 254 19.94 -11.01 21.61
CA GLY A 254 20.89 -11.99 21.05
C GLY A 254 20.21 -13.16 20.40
#